data_d6d71f7378ddc688100908c03b11adc0
#
_entry.id   d6d71f7378ddc688100908c03b11adc0
#
_cell.length_a   1.000
_cell.length_b   1.000
_cell.length_c   1.000
_cell.angle_alpha   90.00
_cell.angle_beta   90.00
_cell.angle_gamma   90.00
#
_symmetry.space_group_name_H-M   'P 1'
#
loop_
_entity.id
_entity.type
_entity.pdbx_description
1 polymer ?
#
loop_
_entity_poly.entity_id
_entity_poly.type
_entity_poly.pdbx_seq_one_letter_code
_entity_poly.pdbx_strand_id
1 'polypeptide(L)'
;MQARKRHALLWKGIRPLASAAAWLLFNFDTDICREKGPMIVLPNHNADLDPLFLACAFPEPLYFVASEHILRSKAGAFLHWATEIIPRQKGGSASSTVRSILRHTHDGHDVCLFPEGNRSWDGVTRPITPATGKMVRLSGAKLVTYRLEGTYFSNPRWAGGSIRRGKVHGSIVGVYEPEYLRSISAKAVQELIERDLFENAYDRQRKKTVKFKGRHLAEHLETFLFICPHCRAEGRMRSEGDYLYCDECGSDLRYTAEGFFAGEGMIFDTVLDWGIWQKEIIAKKLENSGDEPVFSDDCLKLYAVNTAESEKLLAEGKMTLYRDRLVLPDGSEIGTHDFSGMAVMGPQDLYFSSKSHNYLITSDKIRCTSKYLTACKIIDSSLIFGI
;
A
#
# COMPACT_ATOMS: atom_id res chain seq x y z
N MET A 1 26.04 18.86 -4.53
CA MET A 1 26.00 19.97 -3.54
C MET A 1 24.79 20.90 -3.75
N GLN A 2 24.46 21.35 -4.96
CA GLN A 2 23.28 22.21 -5.21
C GLN A 2 21.93 21.54 -4.89
N ALA A 3 21.71 20.31 -5.30
CA ALA A 3 20.47 19.56 -5.08
C ALA A 3 20.16 19.39 -3.57
N ARG A 4 21.14 18.98 -2.77
CA ARG A 4 20.99 18.86 -1.31
C ARG A 4 20.61 20.20 -0.64
N LYS A 5 21.23 21.31 -1.06
CA LYS A 5 20.88 22.64 -0.52
C LYS A 5 19.46 23.03 -0.90
N ARG A 6 19.03 22.72 -2.14
CA ARG A 6 17.67 22.95 -2.61
C ARG A 6 16.67 22.14 -1.80
N HIS A 7 16.89 20.83 -1.61
CA HIS A 7 16.03 19.96 -0.82
C HIS A 7 15.87 20.50 0.60
N ALA A 8 16.98 20.83 1.28
CA ALA A 8 16.94 21.37 2.64
C ALA A 8 16.19 22.72 2.73
N LEU A 9 16.34 23.60 1.74
CA LEU A 9 15.63 24.88 1.71
C LEU A 9 14.13 24.68 1.48
N LEU A 10 13.77 23.84 0.51
CA LEU A 10 12.38 23.53 0.21
C LEU A 10 11.70 22.83 1.39
N TRP A 11 12.40 21.88 2.05
CA TRP A 11 11.88 21.21 3.25
C TRP A 11 11.53 22.19 4.35
N LYS A 12 12.41 23.16 4.65
CA LYS A 12 12.14 24.19 5.65
C LYS A 12 10.93 25.05 5.31
N GLY A 13 10.69 25.33 4.03
CA GLY A 13 9.51 26.08 3.59
C GLY A 13 8.23 25.26 3.53
N ILE A 14 8.31 24.01 3.07
CA ILE A 14 7.15 23.12 2.91
C ILE A 14 6.65 22.59 4.27
N ARG A 15 7.54 22.26 5.19
CA ARG A 15 7.21 21.64 6.47
C ARG A 15 6.16 22.41 7.30
N PRO A 16 6.26 23.73 7.53
CA PRO A 16 5.24 24.46 8.31
C PRO A 16 3.89 24.47 7.58
N LEU A 17 3.85 24.56 6.26
CA LEU A 17 2.62 24.48 5.46
C LEU A 17 2.02 23.08 5.51
N ALA A 18 2.85 22.05 5.40
CA ALA A 18 2.46 20.65 5.56
C ALA A 18 1.86 20.39 6.95
N SER A 19 2.50 20.91 8.00
CA SER A 19 2.02 20.77 9.38
C SER A 19 0.68 21.47 9.60
N ALA A 20 0.50 22.66 9.07
CA ALA A 20 -0.77 23.37 9.13
C ALA A 20 -1.88 22.62 8.37
N ALA A 21 -1.58 22.13 7.16
CA ALA A 21 -2.52 21.33 6.37
C ALA A 21 -2.86 20.00 7.07
N ALA A 22 -1.89 19.28 7.59
CA ALA A 22 -2.09 18.04 8.32
C ALA A 22 -2.96 18.24 9.57
N TRP A 23 -2.72 19.31 10.33
CA TRP A 23 -3.56 19.67 11.48
C TRP A 23 -4.99 20.01 11.05
N LEU A 24 -5.16 20.86 10.03
CA LEU A 24 -6.47 21.33 9.58
C LEU A 24 -7.32 20.19 8.97
N LEU A 25 -6.72 19.40 8.08
CA LEU A 25 -7.44 18.36 7.32
C LEU A 25 -7.63 17.07 8.10
N PHE A 26 -6.66 16.71 8.96
CA PHE A 26 -6.60 15.39 9.60
C PHE A 26 -6.62 15.46 11.13
N ASN A 27 -6.60 16.66 11.74
CA ASN A 27 -6.38 16.81 13.18
C ASN A 27 -5.14 16.02 13.64
N PHE A 28 -4.06 16.14 12.85
CA PHE A 28 -2.82 15.41 13.05
C PHE A 28 -1.98 16.03 14.17
N ASP A 29 -1.52 15.18 15.07
CA ASP A 29 -0.49 15.50 16.05
C ASP A 29 0.64 14.46 15.95
N THR A 30 1.85 14.84 16.35
CA THR A 30 3.03 13.98 16.22
C THR A 30 4.14 14.30 17.19
N ASP A 31 4.90 13.27 17.56
CA ASP A 31 6.23 13.46 18.16
C ASP A 31 7.18 14.05 17.12
N ILE A 32 7.96 15.03 17.55
CA ILE A 32 9.01 15.62 16.71
C ILE A 32 10.32 14.86 16.93
N CYS A 33 10.86 14.30 15.87
CA CYS A 33 12.14 13.62 15.90
C CYS A 33 13.27 14.65 16.11
N ARG A 34 14.00 14.50 17.22
CA ARG A 34 15.16 15.33 17.56
C ARG A 34 16.50 14.63 17.33
N GLU A 35 16.41 13.40 16.83
CA GLU A 35 17.58 12.61 16.50
C GLU A 35 18.37 13.26 15.35
N LYS A 36 19.67 13.07 15.38
CA LYS A 36 20.56 13.51 14.30
C LYS A 36 21.08 12.29 13.56
N GLY A 37 21.01 12.38 12.23
CA GLY A 37 21.39 11.32 11.34
C GLY A 37 22.90 11.11 11.14
N PRO A 38 23.23 10.20 10.21
CA PRO A 38 22.33 9.56 9.26
C PRO A 38 21.42 8.51 9.90
N MET A 39 20.18 8.48 9.46
CA MET A 39 19.21 7.50 9.93
C MET A 39 18.40 6.85 8.80
N ILE A 40 17.94 5.63 9.04
CA ILE A 40 16.88 4.99 8.27
C ILE A 40 15.59 5.11 9.09
N VAL A 41 14.60 5.76 8.50
CA VAL A 41 13.27 5.92 9.07
C VAL A 41 12.34 4.91 8.44
N LEU A 42 11.73 4.05 9.25
CA LEU A 42 10.77 3.03 8.82
C LEU A 42 9.41 3.30 9.46
N PRO A 43 8.43 3.78 8.71
CA PRO A 43 7.03 3.88 9.15
C PRO A 43 6.20 2.71 8.65
N ASN A 44 5.01 2.47 9.28
CA ASN A 44 3.94 1.70 8.68
C ASN A 44 3.24 2.49 7.56
N HIS A 45 2.46 1.81 6.68
CA HIS A 45 1.92 2.42 5.45
C HIS A 45 0.43 2.12 5.25
N ASN A 46 -0.42 3.12 5.49
CA ASN A 46 -1.87 2.98 5.36
C ASN A 46 -2.50 3.95 4.35
N ALA A 47 -1.90 5.14 4.16
CA ALA A 47 -2.48 6.23 3.38
C ALA A 47 -1.52 6.80 2.33
N ASP A 48 -2.05 7.42 1.26
CA ASP A 48 -1.24 8.12 0.25
C ASP A 48 -0.47 9.31 0.84
N LEU A 49 -1.01 9.89 1.90
CA LEU A 49 -0.47 11.07 2.55
C LEU A 49 0.49 10.77 3.71
N ASP A 50 0.84 9.50 3.96
CA ASP A 50 1.80 9.14 5.00
C ASP A 50 3.14 9.90 4.89
N PRO A 51 3.72 10.14 3.69
CA PRO A 51 4.93 10.96 3.56
C PRO A 51 4.76 12.40 4.05
N LEU A 52 3.54 12.98 3.92
CA LEU A 52 3.24 14.31 4.44
C LEU A 52 3.30 14.34 5.98
N PHE A 53 2.75 13.33 6.63
CA PHE A 53 2.79 13.21 8.10
C PHE A 53 4.22 13.05 8.62
N LEU A 54 5.06 12.30 7.90
CA LEU A 54 6.49 12.19 8.23
C LEU A 54 7.23 13.52 8.05
N ALA A 55 6.91 14.28 7.00
CA ALA A 55 7.49 15.61 6.83
C ALA A 55 7.17 16.55 8.02
N CYS A 56 6.02 16.38 8.67
CA CYS A 56 5.68 17.12 9.88
C CYS A 56 6.56 16.70 11.08
N ALA A 57 6.83 15.39 11.22
CA ALA A 57 7.53 14.81 12.37
C ALA A 57 9.06 15.02 12.32
N PHE A 58 9.65 15.11 11.11
CA PHE A 58 11.09 15.16 10.92
C PHE A 58 11.53 16.57 10.47
N PRO A 59 12.26 17.32 11.33
CA PRO A 59 12.76 18.66 10.98
C PRO A 59 13.80 18.65 9.87
N GLU A 60 14.64 17.62 9.80
CA GLU A 60 15.64 17.43 8.76
C GLU A 60 15.03 16.74 7.52
N PRO A 61 15.55 17.04 6.31
CA PRO A 61 15.02 16.47 5.08
C PRO A 61 15.14 14.95 5.02
N LEU A 62 14.02 14.28 4.71
CA LEU A 62 13.98 12.84 4.45
C LEU A 62 14.06 12.56 2.94
N TYR A 63 14.93 11.61 2.56
CA TYR A 63 15.02 11.07 1.21
C TYR A 63 14.10 9.85 1.11
N PHE A 64 12.92 10.04 0.54
CA PHE A 64 11.93 8.98 0.42
C PHE A 64 12.29 7.98 -0.68
N VAL A 65 12.10 6.69 -0.40
CA VAL A 65 12.12 5.65 -1.42
C VAL A 65 10.70 5.47 -1.97
N ALA A 66 10.51 5.69 -3.26
CA ALA A 66 9.19 5.55 -3.89
C ALA A 66 9.27 4.84 -5.24
N SER A 67 8.14 4.25 -5.66
CA SER A 67 8.02 3.61 -6.96
C SER A 67 8.21 4.62 -8.11
N GLU A 68 8.96 4.23 -9.16
CA GLU A 68 9.13 5.03 -10.38
C GLU A 68 7.79 5.47 -11.00
N HIS A 69 6.75 4.67 -10.82
CA HIS A 69 5.43 5.00 -11.35
C HIS A 69 4.87 6.32 -10.77
N ILE A 70 5.08 6.56 -9.46
CA ILE A 70 4.65 7.83 -8.82
C ILE A 70 5.37 9.01 -9.46
N LEU A 71 6.62 8.83 -9.88
CA LEU A 71 7.46 9.87 -10.47
C LEU A 71 7.08 10.24 -11.92
N ARG A 72 6.24 9.42 -12.58
CA ARG A 72 5.81 9.65 -13.98
C ARG A 72 4.80 10.78 -14.13
N SER A 73 4.01 11.07 -13.11
CA SER A 73 3.10 12.21 -13.13
C SER A 73 3.87 13.54 -13.08
N LYS A 74 3.28 14.62 -13.65
CA LYS A 74 3.89 15.98 -13.56
C LYS A 74 4.14 16.38 -12.10
N ALA A 75 3.21 16.04 -11.21
CA ALA A 75 3.36 16.28 -9.78
C ALA A 75 4.48 15.43 -9.18
N GLY A 76 4.58 14.15 -9.55
CA GLY A 76 5.65 13.25 -9.12
C GLY A 76 7.03 13.67 -9.62
N ALA A 77 7.13 14.11 -10.87
CA ALA A 77 8.37 14.65 -11.44
C ALA A 77 8.83 15.93 -10.70
N PHE A 78 7.89 16.82 -10.40
CA PHE A 78 8.18 18.00 -9.57
C PHE A 78 8.62 17.60 -8.16
N LEU A 79 7.93 16.65 -7.54
CA LEU A 79 8.27 16.15 -6.21
C LEU A 79 9.66 15.50 -6.19
N HIS A 80 9.98 14.69 -7.20
CA HIS A 80 11.32 14.11 -7.34
C HIS A 80 12.41 15.19 -7.48
N TRP A 81 12.17 16.18 -8.33
CA TRP A 81 13.08 17.33 -8.46
C TRP A 81 13.25 18.08 -7.13
N ALA A 82 12.16 18.28 -6.38
CA ALA A 82 12.15 19.05 -5.13
C ALA A 82 12.82 18.33 -3.96
N THR A 83 12.57 17.01 -3.81
CA THR A 83 12.91 16.21 -2.63
C THR A 83 13.89 15.07 -2.88
N GLU A 84 14.42 14.95 -4.12
CA GLU A 84 15.40 13.91 -4.49
C GLU A 84 14.96 12.49 -4.08
N ILE A 85 13.73 12.11 -4.46
CA ILE A 85 13.20 10.78 -4.19
C ILE A 85 14.15 9.71 -4.75
N ILE A 86 14.44 8.69 -3.95
CA ILE A 86 15.20 7.51 -4.37
C ILE A 86 14.24 6.59 -5.16
N PRO A 87 14.42 6.43 -6.48
CA PRO A 87 13.51 5.62 -7.26
C PRO A 87 13.69 4.14 -6.94
N ARG A 88 12.57 3.43 -6.72
CA ARG A 88 12.54 1.98 -6.69
C ARG A 88 12.15 1.48 -8.07
N GLN A 89 13.09 0.85 -8.76
CA GLN A 89 12.88 0.31 -10.10
C GLN A 89 11.96 -0.91 -10.06
N LYS A 90 10.92 -0.89 -10.88
CA LYS A 90 10.05 -2.03 -11.14
C LYS A 90 10.79 -3.06 -12.00
N GLY A 91 10.72 -4.34 -11.63
CA GLY A 91 11.41 -5.40 -12.37
C GLY A 91 12.94 -5.37 -12.30
N GLY A 92 13.52 -4.31 -11.71
CA GLY A 92 14.93 -4.25 -11.35
C GLY A 92 15.20 -5.08 -10.10
N SER A 93 16.44 -5.57 -9.94
CA SER A 93 16.78 -6.28 -8.71
C SER A 93 16.64 -5.34 -7.52
N ALA A 94 16.04 -5.80 -6.42
CA ALA A 94 15.98 -5.08 -5.14
C ALA A 94 17.36 -4.55 -4.70
N SER A 95 18.44 -5.13 -5.24
CA SER A 95 19.82 -4.75 -4.98
C SER A 95 20.18 -3.34 -5.45
N SER A 96 19.57 -2.79 -6.50
CA SER A 96 19.84 -1.42 -6.98
C SER A 96 19.30 -0.38 -5.99
N THR A 97 18.07 -0.58 -5.53
CA THR A 97 17.44 0.28 -4.51
C THR A 97 18.20 0.21 -3.18
N VAL A 98 18.55 -1.01 -2.73
CA VAL A 98 19.34 -1.19 -1.49
C VAL A 98 20.68 -0.46 -1.60
N ARG A 99 21.41 -0.62 -2.71
CA ARG A 99 22.68 0.13 -2.93
C ARG A 99 22.49 1.63 -2.87
N SER A 100 21.39 2.13 -3.44
CA SER A 100 21.06 3.56 -3.40
C SER A 100 20.80 4.05 -1.98
N ILE A 101 20.04 3.30 -1.18
CA ILE A 101 19.78 3.58 0.23
C ILE A 101 21.10 3.63 1.00
N LEU A 102 21.94 2.58 0.88
CA LEU A 102 23.23 2.49 1.58
C LEU A 102 24.16 3.64 1.21
N ARG A 103 24.18 4.06 -0.07
CA ARG A 103 24.96 5.22 -0.49
C ARG A 103 24.46 6.51 0.14
N HIS A 104 23.13 6.76 0.15
CA HIS A 104 22.56 7.98 0.74
C HIS A 104 22.86 8.05 2.24
N THR A 105 22.70 6.93 2.97
CA THR A 105 23.05 6.90 4.41
C THR A 105 24.54 7.12 4.66
N HIS A 106 25.42 6.53 3.84
CA HIS A 106 26.87 6.76 3.91
C HIS A 106 27.24 8.23 3.64
N ASP A 107 26.50 8.89 2.72
CA ASP A 107 26.67 10.30 2.41
C ASP A 107 26.10 11.25 3.48
N GLY A 108 25.59 10.69 4.61
CA GLY A 108 25.07 11.41 5.76
C GLY A 108 23.63 11.90 5.59
N HIS A 109 22.83 11.23 4.75
CA HIS A 109 21.42 11.57 4.53
C HIS A 109 20.48 10.66 5.33
N ASP A 110 19.34 11.24 5.74
CA ASP A 110 18.26 10.51 6.38
C ASP A 110 17.34 9.92 5.31
N VAL A 111 17.21 8.60 5.29
CA VAL A 111 16.42 7.88 4.28
C VAL A 111 15.16 7.33 4.90
N CYS A 112 14.02 7.55 4.24
CA CYS A 112 12.73 7.01 4.65
C CYS A 112 12.21 6.02 3.62
N LEU A 113 11.79 4.84 4.07
CA LEU A 113 11.10 3.89 3.22
C LEU A 113 9.98 3.18 3.99
N PHE A 114 8.91 2.86 3.28
CA PHE A 114 7.80 2.07 3.79
C PHE A 114 8.08 0.57 3.53
N PRO A 115 8.49 -0.19 4.54
CA PRO A 115 9.02 -1.54 4.32
C PRO A 115 7.95 -2.58 3.99
N GLU A 116 6.67 -2.24 4.14
CA GLU A 116 5.51 -3.02 3.69
C GLU A 116 5.43 -3.09 2.15
N GLY A 117 6.05 -2.12 1.48
CA GLY A 117 6.05 -2.01 0.02
C GLY A 117 4.73 -1.58 -0.60
N ASN A 118 3.62 -1.63 0.14
CA ASN A 118 2.29 -1.22 -0.31
C ASN A 118 1.44 -0.81 0.88
N ARG A 119 0.43 0.04 0.63
CA ARG A 119 -0.56 0.41 1.64
C ARG A 119 -1.44 -0.77 2.05
N SER A 120 -1.89 -0.78 3.30
CA SER A 120 -2.86 -1.75 3.80
C SER A 120 -4.24 -1.56 3.14
N TRP A 121 -4.95 -2.66 2.88
CA TRP A 121 -6.33 -2.68 2.41
C TRP A 121 -7.35 -2.73 3.56
N ASP A 122 -6.95 -3.32 4.67
CA ASP A 122 -7.79 -3.73 5.79
C ASP A 122 -7.39 -3.11 7.14
N GLY A 123 -6.40 -2.22 7.13
CA GLY A 123 -5.96 -1.49 8.31
C GLY A 123 -4.98 -2.24 9.21
N VAL A 124 -4.52 -3.42 8.80
CA VAL A 124 -3.45 -4.15 9.49
C VAL A 124 -2.13 -3.96 8.75
N THR A 125 -1.04 -3.74 9.49
CA THR A 125 0.31 -3.67 8.92
C THR A 125 0.61 -4.92 8.11
N ARG A 126 1.05 -4.72 6.88
CA ARG A 126 1.40 -5.82 5.98
C ARG A 126 2.75 -6.44 6.37
N PRO A 127 3.01 -7.67 5.94
CA PRO A 127 4.33 -8.29 6.16
C PRO A 127 5.46 -7.39 5.66
N ILE A 128 6.46 -7.21 6.50
CA ILE A 128 7.65 -6.41 6.18
C ILE A 128 8.53 -7.20 5.21
N THR A 129 9.06 -6.52 4.20
CA THR A 129 9.98 -7.13 3.22
C THR A 129 11.15 -7.83 3.93
N PRO A 130 11.37 -9.15 3.70
CA PRO A 130 12.29 -9.95 4.53
C PRO A 130 13.74 -9.46 4.57
N ALA A 131 14.20 -8.74 3.52
CA ALA A 131 15.56 -8.21 3.46
C ALA A 131 15.76 -6.90 4.24
N THR A 132 14.71 -6.32 4.82
CA THR A 132 14.76 -5.00 5.48
C THR A 132 15.71 -4.99 6.67
N GLY A 133 15.62 -5.99 7.55
CA GLY A 133 16.52 -6.10 8.71
C GLY A 133 18.00 -6.21 8.32
N LYS A 134 18.30 -6.97 7.26
CA LYS A 134 19.66 -7.07 6.72
C LYS A 134 20.15 -5.74 6.14
N MET A 135 19.31 -5.05 5.39
CA MET A 135 19.62 -3.73 4.82
C MET A 135 19.90 -2.70 5.90
N VAL A 136 19.02 -2.59 6.91
CA VAL A 136 19.20 -1.67 8.05
C VAL A 136 20.53 -1.96 8.76
N ARG A 137 20.82 -3.22 9.08
CA ARG A 137 22.07 -3.61 9.74
C ARG A 137 23.32 -3.25 8.93
N LEU A 138 23.25 -3.37 7.59
CA LEU A 138 24.36 -3.06 6.68
C LEU A 138 24.54 -1.56 6.45
N SER A 139 23.52 -0.74 6.69
CA SER A 139 23.57 0.71 6.44
C SER A 139 24.56 1.43 7.34
N GLY A 140 24.84 0.91 8.54
CA GLY A 140 25.64 1.60 9.55
C GLY A 140 24.98 2.88 10.08
N ALA A 141 23.73 3.13 9.73
CA ALA A 141 22.94 4.28 10.17
C ALA A 141 22.08 3.91 11.39
N LYS A 142 21.63 4.93 12.12
CA LYS A 142 20.62 4.80 13.18
C LYS A 142 19.29 4.31 12.56
N LEU A 143 18.55 3.46 13.25
CA LEU A 143 17.18 3.09 12.87
C LEU A 143 16.19 3.87 13.74
N VAL A 144 15.23 4.52 13.08
CA VAL A 144 14.05 5.12 13.72
C VAL A 144 12.82 4.41 13.21
N THR A 145 12.10 3.72 14.07
CA THR A 145 10.78 3.16 13.75
C THR A 145 9.70 4.16 14.14
N TYR A 146 8.76 4.38 13.22
CA TYR A 146 7.73 5.40 13.38
C TYR A 146 6.36 4.81 13.07
N ARG A 147 5.37 5.06 13.93
CA ARG A 147 4.03 4.53 13.76
C ARG A 147 3.01 5.63 13.51
N LEU A 148 2.27 5.47 12.42
CA LEU A 148 1.15 6.29 12.03
C LEU A 148 -0.15 5.60 12.42
N GLU A 149 -0.97 6.26 13.21
CA GLU A 149 -2.23 5.77 13.75
C GLU A 149 -3.40 6.61 13.23
N GLY A 150 -4.49 5.95 12.82
CA GLY A 150 -5.69 6.60 12.29
C GLY A 150 -5.61 6.95 10.81
N THR A 151 -4.46 6.83 10.15
CA THR A 151 -4.28 7.12 8.74
C THR A 151 -5.12 6.20 7.85
N TYR A 152 -5.30 4.93 8.24
CA TYR A 152 -6.17 3.99 7.54
C TYR A 152 -7.60 4.51 7.39
N PHE A 153 -8.23 4.96 8.47
CA PHE A 153 -9.61 5.47 8.42
C PHE A 153 -9.69 6.85 7.77
N SER A 154 -8.61 7.62 7.85
CA SER A 154 -8.54 8.97 7.30
C SER A 154 -8.44 9.00 5.78
N ASN A 155 -7.73 8.05 5.19
CA ASN A 155 -7.54 7.92 3.75
C ASN A 155 -7.37 6.44 3.36
N PRO A 156 -8.46 5.64 3.44
CA PRO A 156 -8.39 4.23 3.10
C PRO A 156 -8.00 4.03 1.63
N ARG A 157 -7.25 2.99 1.35
CA ARG A 157 -6.75 2.69 0.02
C ARG A 157 -7.86 2.52 -1.03
N TRP A 158 -8.96 1.87 -0.64
CA TRP A 158 -10.12 1.63 -1.50
C TRP A 158 -10.97 2.89 -1.76
N ALA A 159 -10.85 3.94 -0.94
CA ALA A 159 -11.69 5.14 -1.03
C ALA A 159 -11.32 6.12 -2.16
N GLY A 160 -10.47 5.73 -3.12
CA GLY A 160 -10.18 6.53 -4.32
C GLY A 160 -9.57 7.92 -4.04
N GLY A 161 -8.82 8.07 -2.94
CA GLY A 161 -8.23 9.36 -2.55
C GLY A 161 -9.13 10.25 -1.69
N SER A 162 -10.34 9.79 -1.33
CA SER A 162 -11.23 10.51 -0.41
C SER A 162 -10.56 10.72 0.95
N ILE A 163 -10.67 11.95 1.46
CA ILE A 163 -10.10 12.34 2.76
C ILE A 163 -11.21 12.44 3.79
N ARG A 164 -10.99 11.86 4.97
CA ARG A 164 -11.89 11.89 6.12
C ARG A 164 -11.18 12.52 7.30
N ARG A 165 -11.80 13.55 7.87
CA ARG A 165 -11.24 14.28 9.00
C ARG A 165 -11.49 13.50 10.29
N GLY A 166 -10.42 13.02 10.93
CA GLY A 166 -10.44 12.37 12.23
C GLY A 166 -9.13 12.61 12.95
N LYS A 167 -8.94 12.03 14.13
CA LYS A 167 -7.67 12.15 14.84
C LYS A 167 -6.65 11.18 14.25
N VAL A 168 -5.59 11.74 13.68
CA VAL A 168 -4.40 11.01 13.20
C VAL A 168 -3.24 11.35 14.12
N HIS A 169 -2.46 10.36 14.51
CA HIS A 169 -1.31 10.51 15.40
C HIS A 169 -0.08 9.82 14.81
N GLY A 170 1.08 10.45 15.01
CA GLY A 170 2.36 9.87 14.66
C GLY A 170 3.28 9.80 15.88
N SER A 171 3.94 8.66 16.08
CA SER A 171 4.83 8.47 17.23
C SER A 171 6.13 7.76 16.86
N ILE A 172 7.24 8.17 17.50
CA ILE A 172 8.50 7.45 17.47
C ILE A 172 8.34 6.23 18.39
N VAL A 173 8.42 5.02 17.83
CA VAL A 173 8.30 3.78 18.60
C VAL A 173 9.63 3.34 19.17
N GLY A 174 10.69 3.45 18.36
CA GLY A 174 12.03 3.09 18.78
C GLY A 174 13.11 3.88 18.04
N VAL A 175 14.22 4.09 18.72
CA VAL A 175 15.47 4.65 18.18
C VAL A 175 16.58 3.68 18.53
N TYR A 176 17.31 3.20 17.53
CA TYR A 176 18.31 2.16 17.68
C TYR A 176 19.64 2.61 17.10
N GLU A 177 20.66 2.66 17.94
CA GLU A 177 22.00 3.06 17.54
C GLU A 177 22.67 2.00 16.63
N PRO A 178 23.56 2.42 15.72
CA PRO A 178 24.23 1.49 14.80
C PRO A 178 25.01 0.38 15.51
N GLU A 179 25.59 0.66 16.67
CA GLU A 179 26.34 -0.30 17.49
C GLU A 179 25.44 -1.44 17.97
N TYR A 180 24.24 -1.09 18.48
CA TYR A 180 23.24 -2.06 18.89
C TYR A 180 22.77 -2.92 17.71
N LEU A 181 22.46 -2.29 16.57
CA LEU A 181 22.00 -3.00 15.37
C LEU A 181 23.06 -3.97 14.83
N ARG A 182 24.34 -3.62 14.96
CA ARG A 182 25.45 -4.53 14.61
C ARG A 182 25.64 -5.68 15.59
N SER A 183 25.30 -5.49 16.87
CA SER A 183 25.46 -6.51 17.91
C SER A 183 24.44 -7.64 17.85
N ILE A 184 23.32 -7.44 17.17
CA ILE A 184 22.24 -8.44 17.00
C ILE A 184 22.19 -9.00 15.58
N SER A 185 21.51 -10.14 15.39
CA SER A 185 21.37 -10.77 14.07
C SER A 185 20.45 -9.97 13.15
N ALA A 186 20.61 -10.12 11.82
CA ALA A 186 19.70 -9.48 10.86
C ALA A 186 18.25 -9.93 11.06
N LYS A 187 18.03 -11.17 11.53
CA LYS A 187 16.70 -11.69 11.88
C LYS A 187 16.13 -10.96 13.09
N ALA A 188 16.93 -10.73 14.13
CA ALA A 188 16.49 -9.98 15.31
C ALA A 188 16.15 -8.51 14.97
N VAL A 189 16.91 -7.89 14.04
CA VAL A 189 16.56 -6.54 13.53
C VAL A 189 15.23 -6.58 12.77
N GLN A 190 14.97 -7.63 11.96
CA GLN A 190 13.71 -7.80 11.24
C GLN A 190 12.53 -7.92 12.22
N GLU A 191 12.63 -8.79 13.23
CA GLU A 191 11.61 -9.01 14.26
C GLU A 191 11.33 -7.72 15.07
N LEU A 192 12.37 -6.95 15.35
CA LEU A 192 12.26 -5.64 16.01
C LEU A 192 11.44 -4.66 15.15
N ILE A 193 11.72 -4.58 13.85
CA ILE A 193 11.00 -3.72 12.91
C ILE A 193 9.53 -4.17 12.82
N GLU A 194 9.27 -5.45 12.67
CA GLU A 194 7.91 -6.01 12.58
C GLU A 194 7.09 -5.69 13.84
N ARG A 195 7.68 -5.86 15.01
CA ARG A 195 7.05 -5.53 16.31
C ARG A 195 6.70 -4.05 16.41
N ASP A 196 7.65 -3.17 16.08
CA ASP A 196 7.50 -1.73 16.26
C ASP A 196 6.50 -1.11 15.28
N LEU A 197 6.45 -1.62 14.04
CA LEU A 197 5.56 -1.11 13.00
C LEU A 197 4.17 -1.73 13.05
N PHE A 198 3.96 -2.80 13.83
CA PHE A 198 2.67 -3.46 13.90
C PHE A 198 1.57 -2.51 14.35
N GLU A 199 0.54 -2.41 13.55
CA GLU A 199 -0.69 -1.68 13.79
C GLU A 199 -1.88 -2.51 13.33
N ASN A 200 -2.90 -2.62 14.17
CA ASN A 200 -4.24 -3.05 13.78
C ASN A 200 -5.19 -1.87 14.06
N ALA A 201 -5.61 -1.19 13.01
CA ALA A 201 -6.44 0.00 13.11
C ALA A 201 -7.79 -0.28 13.79
N TYR A 202 -8.37 -1.48 13.55
CA TYR A 202 -9.65 -1.87 14.17
C TYR A 202 -9.53 -2.18 15.65
N ASP A 203 -8.46 -2.85 16.09
CA ASP A 203 -8.20 -3.09 17.51
C ASP A 203 -8.04 -1.79 18.29
N ARG A 204 -7.35 -0.81 17.66
CA ARG A 204 -7.23 0.53 18.22
C ARG A 204 -8.58 1.23 18.30
N GLN A 205 -9.36 1.17 17.24
CA GLN A 205 -10.66 1.80 17.13
C GLN A 205 -11.65 1.24 18.16
N ARG A 206 -11.60 -0.08 18.42
CA ARG A 206 -12.40 -0.72 19.49
C ARG A 206 -11.98 -0.26 20.89
N LYS A 207 -10.67 -0.04 21.12
CA LYS A 207 -10.16 0.45 22.42
C LYS A 207 -10.51 1.93 22.65
N LYS A 208 -10.42 2.74 21.62
CA LYS A 208 -10.68 4.19 21.67
C LYS A 208 -11.29 4.66 20.35
N THR A 209 -12.61 4.70 20.32
CA THR A 209 -13.37 5.07 19.14
C THR A 209 -13.13 6.54 18.73
N VAL A 210 -12.75 6.74 17.49
CA VAL A 210 -12.56 8.04 16.85
C VAL A 210 -13.47 8.11 15.63
N LYS A 211 -14.12 9.26 15.41
CA LYS A 211 -14.93 9.52 14.21
C LYS A 211 -14.07 10.13 13.12
N PHE A 212 -14.07 9.49 11.95
CA PHE A 212 -13.44 9.98 10.73
C PHE A 212 -14.51 10.51 9.79
N LYS A 213 -14.80 11.81 9.92
CA LYS A 213 -15.90 12.48 9.21
C LYS A 213 -15.53 12.73 7.76
N GLY A 214 -16.40 12.33 6.86
CA GLY A 214 -16.25 12.49 5.42
C GLY A 214 -17.61 12.38 4.73
N ARG A 215 -17.57 12.32 3.40
CA ARG A 215 -18.73 12.03 2.54
C ARG A 215 -18.42 10.74 1.78
N HIS A 216 -19.47 9.98 1.42
CA HIS A 216 -19.33 8.78 0.62
C HIS A 216 -18.37 7.77 1.28
N LEU A 217 -18.66 7.42 2.55
CA LEU A 217 -17.75 6.62 3.37
C LEU A 217 -17.55 5.18 2.88
N ALA A 218 -18.51 4.62 2.13
CA ALA A 218 -18.41 3.28 1.55
C ALA A 218 -17.90 3.27 0.11
N GLU A 219 -17.76 4.43 -0.53
CA GLU A 219 -17.44 4.56 -1.96
C GLU A 219 -16.20 3.75 -2.34
N HIS A 220 -16.33 2.90 -3.37
CA HIS A 220 -15.32 1.99 -3.91
C HIS A 220 -14.93 0.81 -2.99
N LEU A 221 -15.67 0.51 -1.91
CA LEU A 221 -15.43 -0.68 -1.08
C LEU A 221 -15.48 -1.99 -1.88
N GLU A 222 -16.31 -2.07 -2.93
CA GLU A 222 -16.41 -3.21 -3.83
C GLU A 222 -15.11 -3.51 -4.61
N THR A 223 -14.17 -2.58 -4.64
CA THR A 223 -12.82 -2.83 -5.22
C THR A 223 -11.99 -3.77 -4.35
N PHE A 224 -12.40 -3.96 -3.09
CA PHE A 224 -11.78 -4.88 -2.15
C PHE A 224 -12.75 -5.95 -1.65
N LEU A 225 -13.98 -5.59 -1.23
CA LEU A 225 -15.01 -6.50 -0.73
C LEU A 225 -15.95 -6.88 -1.87
N PHE A 226 -15.73 -8.04 -2.51
CA PHE A 226 -16.44 -8.42 -3.72
C PHE A 226 -17.30 -9.69 -3.60
N ILE A 227 -17.18 -10.43 -2.50
CA ILE A 227 -18.03 -11.61 -2.20
C ILE A 227 -19.06 -11.22 -1.15
N CYS A 228 -20.34 -11.35 -1.45
CA CYS A 228 -21.40 -11.11 -0.50
C CYS A 228 -21.38 -12.18 0.62
N PRO A 229 -21.38 -11.81 1.91
CA PRO A 229 -21.36 -12.79 2.99
C PRO A 229 -22.69 -13.53 3.19
N HIS A 230 -23.81 -12.97 2.67
CA HIS A 230 -25.13 -13.58 2.75
C HIS A 230 -25.36 -14.64 1.67
N CYS A 231 -25.31 -14.22 0.40
CA CYS A 231 -25.65 -15.10 -0.72
C CYS A 231 -24.44 -15.73 -1.42
N ARG A 232 -23.21 -15.37 -1.05
CA ARG A 232 -21.96 -15.84 -1.65
C ARG A 232 -21.75 -15.39 -3.10
N ALA A 233 -22.58 -14.52 -3.65
CA ALA A 233 -22.43 -13.99 -4.99
C ALA A 233 -21.12 -13.19 -5.11
N GLU A 234 -20.37 -13.47 -6.18
CA GLU A 234 -19.08 -12.81 -6.48
C GLU A 234 -19.30 -11.64 -7.45
N GLY A 235 -18.65 -10.49 -7.20
CA GLY A 235 -18.71 -9.33 -8.11
C GLY A 235 -20.09 -8.66 -8.18
N ARG A 236 -20.97 -8.92 -7.20
CA ARG A 236 -22.29 -8.31 -7.10
C ARG A 236 -22.36 -7.25 -5.99
N MET A 237 -21.23 -6.95 -5.36
CA MET A 237 -21.15 -5.85 -4.41
C MET A 237 -21.03 -4.52 -5.16
N ARG A 238 -21.72 -3.50 -4.66
CA ARG A 238 -21.71 -2.13 -5.18
C ARG A 238 -21.78 -1.15 -4.03
N SER A 239 -21.04 -0.07 -4.11
CA SER A 239 -21.09 1.01 -3.12
C SER A 239 -21.77 2.25 -3.69
N GLU A 240 -22.49 2.97 -2.82
CA GLU A 240 -23.06 4.27 -3.12
C GLU A 240 -23.14 5.10 -1.82
N GLY A 241 -22.43 6.21 -1.78
CA GLY A 241 -22.39 7.05 -0.61
C GLY A 241 -21.78 6.35 0.60
N ASP A 242 -22.55 6.19 1.66
CA ASP A 242 -22.14 5.50 2.88
C ASP A 242 -22.55 4.03 2.94
N TYR A 243 -23.12 3.48 1.86
CA TYR A 243 -23.67 2.11 1.86
C TYR A 243 -22.95 1.18 0.90
N LEU A 244 -22.87 -0.08 1.26
CA LEU A 244 -22.40 -1.20 0.46
C LEU A 244 -23.55 -2.18 0.27
N TYR A 245 -23.92 -2.45 -0.98
CA TYR A 245 -25.07 -3.27 -1.38
C TYR A 245 -24.63 -4.55 -2.06
N CYS A 246 -25.50 -5.55 -2.02
CA CYS A 246 -25.42 -6.72 -2.90
C CYS A 246 -26.57 -6.69 -3.92
N ASP A 247 -26.26 -6.54 -5.20
CA ASP A 247 -27.24 -6.54 -6.29
C ASP A 247 -27.96 -7.89 -6.47
N GLU A 248 -27.44 -8.99 -5.90
CA GLU A 248 -28.03 -10.33 -6.00
C GLU A 248 -29.11 -10.59 -4.95
N CYS A 249 -28.83 -10.31 -3.68
CA CYS A 249 -29.75 -10.62 -2.57
C CYS A 249 -30.37 -9.39 -1.90
N GLY A 250 -30.01 -8.18 -2.33
CA GLY A 250 -30.53 -6.94 -1.79
C GLY A 250 -30.03 -6.57 -0.39
N SER A 251 -29.07 -7.32 0.18
CA SER A 251 -28.49 -6.92 1.47
C SER A 251 -27.76 -5.60 1.36
N ASP A 252 -27.92 -4.73 2.35
CA ASP A 252 -27.26 -3.44 2.43
C ASP A 252 -26.67 -3.21 3.82
N LEU A 253 -25.50 -2.60 3.86
CA LEU A 253 -24.79 -2.25 5.09
C LEU A 253 -24.26 -0.83 4.99
N ARG A 254 -24.46 -0.05 6.03
CA ARG A 254 -23.88 1.29 6.13
C ARG A 254 -22.46 1.20 6.70
N TYR A 255 -21.50 1.86 6.05
CA TYR A 255 -20.17 2.08 6.61
C TYR A 255 -20.14 3.41 7.38
N THR A 256 -19.83 3.34 8.66
CA THR A 256 -19.95 4.49 9.58
C THR A 256 -18.68 5.33 9.66
N ALA A 257 -18.78 6.51 10.25
CA ALA A 257 -17.61 7.38 10.50
C ALA A 257 -16.62 6.78 11.50
N GLU A 258 -17.04 5.82 12.29
CA GLU A 258 -16.20 5.03 13.18
C GLU A 258 -15.42 3.93 12.45
N GLY A 259 -15.71 3.70 11.15
CA GLY A 259 -15.03 2.69 10.34
C GLY A 259 -15.60 1.29 10.48
N PHE A 260 -16.81 1.15 11.00
CA PHE A 260 -17.50 -0.13 11.16
C PHE A 260 -18.73 -0.21 10.25
N PHE A 261 -19.09 -1.42 9.83
CA PHE A 261 -20.38 -1.65 9.21
C PHE A 261 -21.48 -1.64 10.26
N ALA A 262 -22.67 -1.21 9.86
CA ALA A 262 -23.90 -1.25 10.64
C ALA A 262 -25.09 -1.53 9.72
N GLY A 263 -26.03 -2.34 10.16
CA GLY A 263 -27.23 -2.71 9.40
C GLY A 263 -27.82 -4.02 9.89
N GLU A 264 -29.03 -4.32 9.41
CA GLU A 264 -29.70 -5.58 9.74
C GLU A 264 -28.99 -6.74 9.05
N GLY A 265 -28.82 -7.86 9.76
CA GLY A 265 -28.18 -9.05 9.23
C GLY A 265 -26.67 -8.93 9.02
N MET A 266 -26.00 -7.92 9.59
CA MET A 266 -24.56 -7.77 9.50
C MET A 266 -23.81 -9.01 10.00
N ILE A 267 -22.98 -9.61 9.13
CA ILE A 267 -22.16 -10.79 9.46
C ILE A 267 -20.76 -10.34 9.92
N PHE A 268 -20.18 -9.36 9.27
CA PHE A 268 -18.88 -8.78 9.60
C PHE A 268 -19.05 -7.29 9.87
N ASP A 269 -18.49 -6.80 10.98
CA ASP A 269 -18.53 -5.39 11.35
C ASP A 269 -17.33 -4.60 10.82
N THR A 270 -16.28 -5.27 10.31
CA THR A 270 -15.06 -4.64 9.81
C THR A 270 -14.72 -5.07 8.38
N VAL A 271 -14.00 -4.19 7.65
CA VAL A 271 -13.38 -4.53 6.36
C VAL A 271 -12.33 -5.64 6.54
N LEU A 272 -11.66 -5.66 7.69
CA LEU A 272 -10.65 -6.66 8.04
C LEU A 272 -11.24 -8.06 8.11
N ASP A 273 -12.27 -8.26 8.95
CA ASP A 273 -12.85 -9.59 9.18
C ASP A 273 -13.50 -10.12 7.90
N TRP A 274 -14.19 -9.25 7.15
CA TRP A 274 -14.75 -9.61 5.85
C TRP A 274 -13.63 -9.96 4.83
N GLY A 275 -12.55 -9.19 4.78
CA GLY A 275 -11.40 -9.47 3.92
C GLY A 275 -10.71 -10.79 4.24
N ILE A 276 -10.56 -11.14 5.54
CA ILE A 276 -10.02 -12.42 6.00
C ILE A 276 -10.89 -13.57 5.51
N TRP A 277 -12.21 -13.48 5.74
CA TRP A 277 -13.17 -14.49 5.28
C TRP A 277 -13.15 -14.66 3.75
N GLN A 278 -13.10 -13.55 2.98
CA GLN A 278 -12.99 -13.64 1.52
C GLN A 278 -11.71 -14.38 1.08
N LYS A 279 -10.60 -14.13 1.75
CA LYS A 279 -9.33 -14.80 1.47
C LYS A 279 -9.44 -16.31 1.68
N GLU A 280 -10.16 -16.77 2.71
CA GLU A 280 -10.43 -18.19 2.93
C GLU A 280 -11.30 -18.79 1.82
N ILE A 281 -12.32 -18.05 1.34
CA ILE A 281 -13.14 -18.49 0.19
C ILE A 281 -12.29 -18.62 -1.06
N ILE A 282 -11.41 -17.65 -1.35
CA ILE A 282 -10.50 -17.69 -2.49
C ILE A 282 -9.56 -18.91 -2.39
N ALA A 283 -9.01 -19.19 -1.20
CA ALA A 283 -8.15 -20.36 -0.98
C ALA A 283 -8.88 -21.68 -1.28
N LYS A 284 -10.08 -21.84 -0.73
CA LYS A 284 -10.94 -23.02 -0.99
C LYS A 284 -11.30 -23.16 -2.48
N LYS A 285 -11.58 -22.03 -3.15
CA LYS A 285 -11.89 -22.02 -4.57
C LYS A 285 -10.70 -22.47 -5.42
N LEU A 286 -9.49 -22.02 -5.08
CA LEU A 286 -8.25 -22.44 -5.71
C LEU A 286 -7.96 -23.93 -5.50
N GLU A 287 -8.22 -24.47 -4.29
CA GLU A 287 -8.05 -25.89 -3.99
C GLU A 287 -8.98 -26.77 -4.83
N ASN A 288 -10.22 -26.31 -5.08
CA ASN A 288 -11.27 -27.09 -5.75
C ASN A 288 -11.43 -26.78 -7.25
N SER A 289 -10.69 -25.82 -7.82
CA SER A 289 -10.90 -25.36 -9.19
C SER A 289 -10.50 -26.39 -10.27
N GLY A 290 -9.56 -27.30 -9.95
CA GLY A 290 -9.03 -28.19 -10.99
C GLY A 290 -8.56 -27.41 -12.22
N ASP A 291 -9.14 -27.71 -13.37
CA ASP A 291 -8.90 -27.01 -14.65
C ASP A 291 -9.94 -25.89 -14.93
N GLU A 292 -10.88 -25.65 -14.00
CA GLU A 292 -11.90 -24.61 -14.16
C GLU A 292 -11.37 -23.22 -13.79
N PRO A 293 -11.93 -22.16 -14.41
CA PRO A 293 -11.57 -20.79 -14.07
C PRO A 293 -11.82 -20.45 -12.60
N VAL A 294 -10.80 -19.87 -11.93
CA VAL A 294 -10.95 -19.32 -10.58
C VAL A 294 -11.67 -17.99 -10.61
N PHE A 295 -11.23 -17.08 -11.48
CA PHE A 295 -11.85 -15.78 -11.73
C PHE A 295 -11.87 -15.43 -13.20
N SER A 296 -12.87 -14.65 -13.60
CA SER A 296 -12.97 -14.11 -14.94
C SER A 296 -13.66 -12.76 -14.93
N ASP A 297 -13.09 -11.80 -15.67
CA ASP A 297 -13.68 -10.49 -15.89
C ASP A 297 -13.60 -10.10 -17.36
N ASP A 298 -14.70 -9.54 -17.88
CA ASP A 298 -14.81 -9.03 -19.24
C ASP A 298 -14.52 -7.52 -19.32
N CYS A 299 -14.32 -7.00 -20.54
CA CYS A 299 -14.14 -5.58 -20.83
C CYS A 299 -12.95 -4.97 -20.05
N LEU A 300 -11.85 -5.70 -20.01
CA LEU A 300 -10.59 -5.23 -19.45
C LEU A 300 -9.68 -4.75 -20.56
N LYS A 301 -8.93 -3.67 -20.30
CA LYS A 301 -7.93 -3.12 -21.22
C LYS A 301 -6.54 -3.56 -20.78
N LEU A 302 -5.82 -4.23 -21.68
CA LEU A 302 -4.44 -4.66 -21.48
C LEU A 302 -3.49 -3.68 -22.13
N TYR A 303 -2.55 -3.16 -21.35
CA TYR A 303 -1.47 -2.31 -21.85
C TYR A 303 -0.11 -2.97 -21.62
N ALA A 304 0.78 -2.83 -22.60
CA ALA A 304 2.22 -3.01 -22.38
C ALA A 304 2.80 -1.72 -21.79
N VAL A 305 3.60 -1.86 -20.75
CA VAL A 305 4.26 -0.72 -20.09
C VAL A 305 5.75 -0.81 -20.33
N ASN A 306 6.28 0.11 -21.15
CA ASN A 306 7.72 0.21 -21.41
C ASN A 306 8.40 1.09 -20.35
N THR A 307 9.69 0.83 -20.11
CA THR A 307 10.53 1.64 -19.22
C THR A 307 10.66 3.09 -19.66
N ALA A 308 10.40 3.38 -20.95
CA ALA A 308 10.50 4.70 -21.58
C ALA A 308 9.17 5.47 -21.65
N GLU A 309 8.16 5.14 -20.80
CA GLU A 309 7.00 6.01 -20.56
C GLU A 309 5.76 5.89 -21.47
N SER A 310 5.67 4.94 -22.38
CA SER A 310 4.43 4.76 -23.15
C SER A 310 3.65 3.52 -22.74
N GLU A 311 2.43 3.74 -22.26
CA GLU A 311 1.42 2.70 -22.15
C GLU A 311 0.85 2.46 -23.55
N LYS A 312 1.09 1.28 -24.11
CA LYS A 312 0.54 0.90 -25.41
C LYS A 312 -0.60 -0.09 -25.18
N LEU A 313 -1.81 0.30 -25.58
CA LEU A 313 -2.95 -0.62 -25.59
C LEU A 313 -2.63 -1.80 -26.52
N LEU A 314 -2.71 -3.01 -25.98
CA LEU A 314 -2.50 -4.26 -26.71
C LEU A 314 -3.84 -4.87 -27.13
N ALA A 315 -4.79 -4.97 -26.21
CA ALA A 315 -6.09 -5.57 -26.43
C ALA A 315 -7.13 -5.08 -25.43
N GLU A 316 -8.39 -5.29 -25.79
CA GLU A 316 -9.52 -5.16 -24.89
C GLU A 316 -10.32 -6.48 -24.95
N GLY A 317 -10.67 -7.02 -23.77
CA GLY A 317 -11.36 -8.31 -23.74
C GLY A 317 -11.46 -8.90 -22.34
N LYS A 318 -11.52 -10.22 -22.33
CA LYS A 318 -11.69 -11.04 -21.12
C LYS A 318 -10.34 -11.44 -20.55
N MET A 319 -10.19 -11.34 -19.24
CA MET A 319 -9.06 -11.91 -18.49
C MET A 319 -9.56 -13.05 -17.60
N THR A 320 -8.87 -14.18 -17.62
CA THR A 320 -9.29 -15.37 -16.86
C THR A 320 -8.11 -15.94 -16.09
N LEU A 321 -8.27 -16.07 -14.78
CA LEU A 321 -7.30 -16.73 -13.91
C LEU A 321 -7.69 -18.19 -13.70
N TYR A 322 -6.77 -19.08 -14.01
CA TYR A 322 -6.74 -20.48 -13.61
C TYR A 322 -5.76 -20.68 -12.46
N ARG A 323 -5.71 -21.87 -11.91
CA ARG A 323 -4.76 -22.17 -10.82
C ARG A 323 -3.30 -22.08 -11.27
N ASP A 324 -3.00 -22.48 -12.50
CA ASP A 324 -1.65 -22.57 -13.06
C ASP A 324 -1.28 -21.42 -14.01
N ARG A 325 -2.27 -20.64 -14.52
CA ARG A 325 -2.04 -19.59 -15.50
C ARG A 325 -3.06 -18.45 -15.45
N LEU A 326 -2.67 -17.32 -15.97
CA LEU A 326 -3.52 -16.17 -16.28
C LEU A 326 -3.61 -16.00 -17.80
N VAL A 327 -4.82 -16.07 -18.35
CA VAL A 327 -5.11 -15.78 -19.75
C VAL A 327 -5.47 -14.30 -19.86
N LEU A 328 -4.74 -13.57 -20.70
CA LEU A 328 -4.88 -12.13 -20.88
C LEU A 328 -5.92 -11.77 -21.95
N PRO A 329 -6.37 -10.50 -22.05
CA PRO A 329 -7.31 -10.04 -23.06
C PRO A 329 -6.90 -10.26 -24.52
N ASP A 330 -5.62 -10.39 -24.83
CA ASP A 330 -5.09 -10.71 -26.16
C ASP A 330 -4.97 -12.21 -26.44
N GLY A 331 -5.42 -13.06 -25.50
CA GLY A 331 -5.33 -14.51 -25.59
C GLY A 331 -3.98 -15.10 -25.17
N SER A 332 -3.00 -14.28 -24.83
CA SER A 332 -1.71 -14.77 -24.31
C SER A 332 -1.85 -15.34 -22.90
N GLU A 333 -1.00 -16.31 -22.57
CA GLU A 333 -1.00 -16.98 -21.27
C GLU A 333 0.29 -16.72 -20.50
N ILE A 334 0.15 -16.50 -19.19
CA ILE A 334 1.27 -16.34 -18.25
C ILE A 334 1.08 -17.35 -17.12
N GLY A 335 2.06 -18.21 -16.90
CA GLY A 335 2.05 -19.14 -15.76
C GLY A 335 2.03 -18.37 -14.43
N THR A 336 1.29 -18.87 -13.44
CA THR A 336 1.17 -18.19 -12.13
C THR A 336 2.51 -18.08 -11.38
N HIS A 337 3.48 -18.94 -11.68
CA HIS A 337 4.84 -18.87 -11.15
C HIS A 337 5.82 -18.03 -12.00
N ASP A 338 5.37 -17.50 -13.15
CA ASP A 338 6.18 -16.66 -14.04
C ASP A 338 6.10 -15.16 -13.69
N PHE A 339 5.30 -14.78 -12.71
CA PHE A 339 5.24 -13.40 -12.24
C PHE A 339 6.48 -13.04 -11.44
N SER A 340 7.13 -11.92 -11.79
CA SER A 340 8.21 -11.34 -11.00
C SER A 340 7.73 -10.28 -10.01
N GLY A 341 6.50 -9.86 -10.13
CA GLY A 341 5.82 -8.94 -9.22
C GLY A 341 4.42 -8.61 -9.68
N MET A 342 3.54 -8.33 -8.74
CA MET A 342 2.16 -7.93 -9.00
C MET A 342 1.70 -6.92 -7.96
N ALA A 343 0.96 -5.89 -8.36
CA ALA A 343 0.41 -4.87 -7.48
C ALA A 343 -0.91 -4.31 -8.03
N VAL A 344 -1.78 -3.86 -7.14
CA VAL A 344 -2.91 -3.02 -7.52
C VAL A 344 -2.50 -1.57 -7.33
N MET A 345 -2.76 -0.73 -8.31
CA MET A 345 -2.50 0.69 -8.30
C MET A 345 -3.82 1.47 -8.26
N GLY A 346 -3.84 2.59 -7.52
CA GLY A 346 -5.12 3.22 -7.27
C GLY A 346 -6.11 2.24 -6.62
N PRO A 347 -7.41 2.37 -6.90
CA PRO A 347 -8.43 1.48 -6.37
C PRO A 347 -8.49 0.13 -7.10
N GLN A 348 -8.13 0.05 -8.40
CA GLN A 348 -8.42 -1.15 -9.19
C GLN A 348 -7.45 -1.49 -10.34
N ASP A 349 -6.45 -0.67 -10.64
CA ASP A 349 -5.55 -0.94 -11.76
C ASP A 349 -4.55 -2.04 -11.39
N LEU A 350 -4.55 -3.16 -12.12
CA LEU A 350 -3.67 -4.28 -11.84
C LEU A 350 -2.40 -4.18 -12.69
N TYR A 351 -1.29 -3.97 -12.02
CA TYR A 351 0.04 -3.96 -12.62
C TYR A 351 0.77 -5.26 -12.30
N PHE A 352 1.42 -5.87 -13.27
CA PHE A 352 2.27 -7.04 -13.07
C PHE A 352 3.42 -7.12 -14.06
N SER A 353 4.45 -7.84 -13.65
CA SER A 353 5.64 -8.10 -14.47
C SER A 353 5.80 -9.61 -14.66
N SER A 354 6.10 -10.03 -15.88
CA SER A 354 6.44 -11.41 -16.19
C SER A 354 7.58 -11.44 -17.19
N LYS A 355 8.62 -12.22 -16.90
CA LYS A 355 9.86 -12.26 -17.69
C LYS A 355 10.45 -10.84 -17.81
N SER A 356 10.55 -10.29 -19.01
CA SER A 356 11.06 -8.95 -19.29
C SER A 356 9.97 -7.92 -19.62
N HIS A 357 8.70 -8.28 -19.46
CA HIS A 357 7.57 -7.45 -19.85
C HIS A 357 6.79 -6.96 -18.64
N ASN A 358 6.29 -5.74 -18.74
CA ASN A 358 5.41 -5.15 -17.75
C ASN A 358 4.05 -4.91 -18.38
N TYR A 359 3.01 -5.24 -17.63
CA TYR A 359 1.62 -5.12 -18.05
C TYR A 359 0.81 -4.31 -17.06
N LEU A 360 -0.18 -3.60 -17.60
CA LEU A 360 -1.20 -2.90 -16.83
C LEU A 360 -2.58 -3.35 -17.35
N ILE A 361 -3.42 -3.77 -16.43
CA ILE A 361 -4.85 -4.04 -16.67
C ILE A 361 -5.66 -2.92 -16.05
N THR A 362 -6.51 -2.29 -16.83
CA THR A 362 -7.46 -1.28 -16.39
C THR A 362 -8.89 -1.66 -16.75
N SER A 363 -9.87 -0.99 -16.18
CA SER A 363 -11.28 -1.16 -16.50
C SER A 363 -12.02 0.17 -16.38
N ASP A 364 -12.93 0.45 -17.31
CA ASP A 364 -13.84 1.60 -17.21
C ASP A 364 -14.96 1.35 -16.18
N LYS A 365 -15.17 0.10 -15.77
CA LYS A 365 -16.10 -0.29 -14.71
C LYS A 365 -15.36 -0.53 -13.41
N ILE A 366 -15.97 -0.18 -12.28
CA ILE A 366 -15.43 -0.49 -10.96
C ILE A 366 -15.40 -2.01 -10.77
N ARG A 367 -14.23 -2.54 -10.36
CA ARG A 367 -13.98 -3.98 -10.21
C ARG A 367 -13.00 -4.27 -9.09
N CYS A 368 -13.13 -5.44 -8.50
CA CYS A 368 -12.15 -5.97 -7.56
C CYS A 368 -11.01 -6.68 -8.31
N THR A 369 -9.97 -5.96 -8.70
CA THR A 369 -8.77 -6.57 -9.27
C THR A 369 -7.83 -7.13 -8.19
N SER A 370 -8.00 -6.71 -6.93
CA SER A 370 -7.25 -7.26 -5.80
C SER A 370 -7.49 -8.76 -5.57
N LYS A 371 -8.59 -9.34 -6.10
CA LYS A 371 -8.84 -10.79 -6.07
C LYS A 371 -7.77 -11.58 -6.82
N TYR A 372 -7.30 -11.08 -7.98
CA TYR A 372 -6.21 -11.70 -8.75
C TYR A 372 -4.90 -11.69 -7.97
N LEU A 373 -4.58 -10.54 -7.39
CA LEU A 373 -3.41 -10.40 -6.52
C LEU A 373 -3.46 -11.37 -5.34
N THR A 374 -4.63 -11.49 -4.69
CA THR A 374 -4.83 -12.37 -3.53
C THR A 374 -4.70 -13.83 -3.94
N ALA A 375 -5.30 -14.23 -5.06
CA ALA A 375 -5.21 -15.60 -5.57
C ALA A 375 -3.78 -15.98 -5.94
N CYS A 376 -3.07 -15.13 -6.70
CA CYS A 376 -1.66 -15.38 -7.04
C CYS A 376 -0.77 -15.48 -5.80
N LYS A 377 -1.06 -14.72 -4.73
CA LYS A 377 -0.39 -14.84 -3.44
C LYS A 377 -0.59 -16.17 -2.74
N ILE A 378 -1.79 -16.70 -2.84
CA ILE A 378 -2.11 -18.00 -2.23
C ILE A 378 -1.39 -19.11 -3.00
N ILE A 379 -1.32 -18.97 -4.34
CA ILE A 379 -0.64 -19.95 -5.22
C ILE A 379 0.87 -19.90 -4.98
N ASP A 380 1.46 -18.71 -4.95
CA ASP A 380 2.89 -18.51 -4.77
C ASP A 380 3.16 -17.45 -3.70
N SER A 381 3.45 -17.91 -2.48
CA SER A 381 3.78 -17.05 -1.35
C SER A 381 5.12 -16.33 -1.50
N SER A 382 5.98 -16.74 -2.44
CA SER A 382 7.27 -16.10 -2.72
C SER A 382 7.15 -14.85 -3.59
N LEU A 383 5.99 -14.64 -4.24
CA LEU A 383 5.73 -13.44 -5.03
C LEU A 383 5.92 -12.18 -4.18
N ILE A 384 6.88 -11.36 -4.58
CA ILE A 384 7.17 -10.08 -3.94
C ILE A 384 6.04 -9.10 -4.31
N PHE A 385 5.31 -8.66 -3.30
CA PHE A 385 4.23 -7.71 -3.42
C PHE A 385 4.67 -6.36 -2.88
N GLY A 386 4.62 -5.39 -3.69
CA GLY A 386 5.08 -4.06 -3.39
C GLY A 386 6.20 -3.71 -4.34
N ILE A 387 5.75 -3.36 -5.47
CA ILE A 387 6.57 -2.68 -6.46
C ILE A 387 6.56 -1.20 -6.13
#